data_2bde5f4de4482cd1bd4e7071b24528fd
#
_entry.id   2bde5f4de4482cd1bd4e7071b24528fd
#
_cell.length_a   1.000
_cell.length_b   1.000
_cell.length_c   1.000
_cell.angle_alpha   90.00
_cell.angle_beta   90.00
_cell.angle_gamma   90.00
#
_symmetry.space_group_name_H-M   'P 1'
#
loop_
_entity.id
_entity.type
_entity.pdbx_description
1 polymer ?
#
loop_
_entity_poly.entity_id
_entity_poly.type
_entity_poly.pdbx_seq_one_letter_code
_entity_poly.pdbx_strand_id
1 'polypeptide(L)'
;MAAFRAELQKAHRRHDLALCLLIPGIVVLWVGGVAPADPEELANGYSALLYSLPVIEAILMPVMMAVLASRLWDMEIKGNTTKLLYTLQSRRSLFAGKAVFGVLEVLLVTVLELACVPVLGRVHGYTEAFPTGQLVYLFVCTLAVDTMLFFGEFLLMLWVGNPLPALCVGIVGALVGLFSAFMPPLASYFVPFGYYIPLSAYEVANWDKATHTVTYGTRPFNWVLLAFTLALGAVLFALAWRKVQDEEV
;
A
#
# COMPACT_ATOMS: atom_id res chain seq x y z
N MET A 1 17.61 17.47 8.51
CA MET A 1 16.77 18.41 7.73
C MET A 1 17.28 18.62 6.29
N ALA A 2 18.59 18.78 6.04
CA ALA A 2 19.10 18.98 4.67
C ALA A 2 18.82 17.80 3.71
N ALA A 3 19.05 16.55 4.17
CA ALA A 3 18.77 15.35 3.38
C ALA A 3 17.30 15.26 2.93
N PHE A 4 16.36 15.52 3.85
CA PHE A 4 14.92 15.52 3.53
C PHE A 4 14.54 16.61 2.51
N ARG A 5 15.09 17.83 2.65
CA ARG A 5 14.85 18.90 1.66
C ARG A 5 15.39 18.53 0.28
N ALA A 6 16.52 17.85 0.21
CA ALA A 6 17.08 17.37 -1.03
C ALA A 6 16.17 16.32 -1.68
N GLU A 7 15.59 15.37 -0.90
CA GLU A 7 14.64 14.39 -1.43
C GLU A 7 13.36 15.07 -1.95
N LEU A 8 12.84 16.07 -1.25
CA LEU A 8 11.68 16.85 -1.71
C LEU A 8 11.93 17.55 -3.05
N GLN A 9 13.13 18.13 -3.25
CA GLN A 9 13.51 18.74 -4.53
C GLN A 9 13.65 17.70 -5.66
N LYS A 10 14.17 16.51 -5.36
CA LYS A 10 14.26 15.39 -6.30
C LYS A 10 12.88 14.87 -6.70
N ALA A 11 11.97 14.74 -5.73
CA ALA A 11 10.60 14.29 -5.95
C ALA A 11 9.85 15.15 -6.97
N HIS A 12 10.04 16.48 -6.93
CA HIS A 12 9.46 17.39 -7.92
C HIS A 12 9.92 17.06 -9.34
N ARG A 13 11.21 16.74 -9.53
CA ARG A 13 11.76 16.36 -10.85
C ARG A 13 11.36 14.94 -11.29
N ARG A 14 11.11 14.04 -10.33
CA ARG A 14 10.66 12.67 -10.60
C ARG A 14 9.16 12.56 -10.85
N HIS A 15 8.40 13.65 -10.65
CA HIS A 15 6.93 13.63 -10.70
C HIS A 15 6.30 12.60 -9.74
N ASP A 16 6.88 12.42 -8.55
CA ASP A 16 6.40 11.44 -7.57
C ASP A 16 4.96 11.75 -7.13
N LEU A 17 4.61 13.02 -6.99
CA LEU A 17 3.23 13.42 -6.70
C LEU A 17 2.23 12.93 -7.76
N ALA A 18 2.61 12.95 -9.04
CA ALA A 18 1.73 12.45 -10.11
C ALA A 18 1.49 10.93 -9.96
N LEU A 19 2.52 10.17 -9.54
CA LEU A 19 2.36 8.75 -9.24
C LEU A 19 1.48 8.51 -8.02
N CYS A 20 1.68 9.28 -6.94
CA CYS A 20 0.85 9.19 -5.74
C CYS A 20 -0.63 9.52 -6.01
N LEU A 21 -0.93 10.29 -7.05
CA LEU A 21 -2.30 10.59 -7.48
C LEU A 21 -2.85 9.55 -8.45
N LEU A 22 -1.99 8.94 -9.27
CA LEU A 22 -2.40 8.02 -10.34
C LEU A 22 -3.09 6.77 -9.78
N ILE A 23 -2.46 6.08 -8.82
CA ILE A 23 -2.98 4.81 -8.30
C ILE A 23 -4.28 5.01 -7.49
N PRO A 24 -4.36 5.93 -6.50
CA PRO A 24 -5.64 6.25 -5.88
C PRO A 24 -6.70 6.67 -6.90
N GLY A 25 -6.32 7.40 -7.94
CA GLY A 25 -7.22 7.77 -9.03
C GLY A 25 -7.79 6.55 -9.78
N ILE A 26 -6.95 5.55 -10.07
CA ILE A 26 -7.39 4.28 -10.68
C ILE A 26 -8.34 3.52 -9.75
N VAL A 27 -8.02 3.45 -8.45
CA VAL A 27 -8.88 2.81 -7.44
C VAL A 27 -10.24 3.50 -7.38
N VAL A 28 -10.26 4.82 -7.32
CA VAL A 28 -11.51 5.62 -7.32
C VAL A 28 -12.34 5.38 -8.58
N LEU A 29 -11.70 5.35 -9.75
CA LEU A 29 -12.39 5.08 -11.02
C LEU A 29 -12.94 3.65 -11.07
N TRP A 30 -12.21 2.68 -10.55
CA TRP A 30 -12.63 1.29 -10.52
C TRP A 30 -13.83 1.09 -9.60
N VAL A 31 -13.72 1.55 -8.36
CA VAL A 31 -14.76 1.36 -7.34
C VAL A 31 -15.93 2.31 -7.54
N GLY A 32 -15.66 3.55 -7.95
CA GLY A 32 -16.66 4.59 -8.17
C GLY A 32 -17.37 4.49 -9.52
N GLY A 33 -16.84 3.68 -10.46
CA GLY A 33 -17.43 3.51 -11.80
C GLY A 33 -18.71 2.66 -11.83
N VAL A 34 -18.98 1.92 -10.77
CA VAL A 34 -20.20 1.11 -10.63
C VAL A 34 -21.15 1.86 -9.71
N ALA A 35 -22.08 2.62 -10.30
CA ALA A 35 -23.14 3.26 -9.53
C ALA A 35 -24.16 2.20 -9.07
N PRO A 36 -24.55 2.19 -7.78
CA PRO A 36 -25.58 1.28 -7.30
C PRO A 36 -26.91 1.60 -7.99
N ALA A 37 -27.58 0.55 -8.47
CA ALA A 37 -28.82 0.68 -9.22
C ALA A 37 -30.07 0.53 -8.33
N ASP A 38 -29.95 -0.25 -7.25
CA ASP A 38 -31.07 -0.65 -6.42
C ASP A 38 -30.98 -0.08 -4.99
N PRO A 39 -32.14 0.13 -4.29
CA PRO A 39 -32.15 0.57 -2.90
C PRO A 39 -31.40 -0.34 -1.92
N GLU A 40 -31.33 -1.64 -2.20
CA GLU A 40 -30.59 -2.61 -1.38
C GLU A 40 -29.08 -2.42 -1.52
N GLU A 41 -28.59 -2.11 -2.71
CA GLU A 41 -27.19 -1.76 -2.95
C GLU A 41 -26.80 -0.45 -2.27
N LEU A 42 -27.70 0.53 -2.23
CA LEU A 42 -27.49 1.79 -1.52
C LEU A 42 -27.42 1.57 0.01
N ALA A 43 -28.21 0.62 0.53
CA ALA A 43 -28.20 0.26 1.95
C ALA A 43 -26.95 -0.50 2.41
N ASN A 44 -26.17 -1.08 1.47
CA ASN A 44 -24.94 -1.81 1.72
C ASN A 44 -23.72 -1.16 1.04
N GLY A 45 -23.83 0.09 0.63
CA GLY A 45 -22.84 0.74 -0.22
C GLY A 45 -21.45 0.89 0.40
N TYR A 46 -21.37 1.30 1.66
CA TYR A 46 -20.10 1.39 2.39
C TYR A 46 -19.50 0.01 2.66
N SER A 47 -20.33 -0.97 3.03
CA SER A 47 -19.88 -2.35 3.27
C SER A 47 -19.30 -2.97 2.01
N ALA A 48 -19.96 -2.79 0.86
CA ALA A 48 -19.46 -3.23 -0.45
C ALA A 48 -18.16 -2.55 -0.84
N LEU A 49 -18.07 -1.24 -0.64
CA LEU A 49 -16.89 -0.43 -0.93
C LEU A 49 -15.69 -0.88 -0.09
N LEU A 50 -15.85 -0.99 1.25
CA LEU A 50 -14.80 -1.40 2.17
C LEU A 50 -14.42 -2.88 2.06
N TYR A 51 -15.27 -3.71 1.46
CA TYR A 51 -14.93 -5.09 1.07
C TYR A 51 -14.08 -5.12 -0.20
N SER A 52 -14.42 -4.28 -1.18
CA SER A 52 -13.77 -4.28 -2.50
C SER A 52 -12.38 -3.65 -2.48
N LEU A 53 -12.18 -2.62 -1.65
CA LEU A 53 -10.89 -1.90 -1.56
C LEU A 53 -9.70 -2.82 -1.27
N PRO A 54 -9.69 -3.68 -0.23
CA PRO A 54 -8.58 -4.58 0.06
C PRO A 54 -8.22 -5.53 -1.09
N VAL A 55 -9.19 -5.91 -1.92
CA VAL A 55 -8.94 -6.77 -3.08
C VAL A 55 -8.20 -5.99 -4.17
N ILE A 56 -8.58 -4.74 -4.40
CA ILE A 56 -7.94 -3.86 -5.38
C ILE A 56 -6.56 -3.43 -4.88
N GLU A 57 -6.44 -3.12 -3.59
CA GLU A 57 -5.17 -2.82 -2.93
C GLU A 57 -4.17 -3.98 -3.12
N ALA A 58 -4.59 -5.24 -2.96
CA ALA A 58 -3.73 -6.40 -3.17
C ALA A 58 -3.18 -6.51 -4.60
N ILE A 59 -3.86 -5.91 -5.60
CA ILE A 59 -3.41 -5.89 -7.00
C ILE A 59 -2.51 -4.69 -7.27
N LEU A 60 -2.88 -3.49 -6.81
CA LEU A 60 -2.24 -2.25 -7.23
C LEU A 60 -1.11 -1.82 -6.29
N MET A 61 -1.30 -1.98 -4.97
CA MET A 61 -0.34 -1.44 -3.98
C MET A 61 1.03 -2.12 -4.01
N PRO A 62 1.19 -3.44 -4.19
CA PRO A 62 2.53 -4.03 -4.30
C PRO A 62 3.36 -3.43 -5.42
N VAL A 63 2.74 -3.19 -6.58
CA VAL A 63 3.40 -2.56 -7.73
C VAL A 63 3.74 -1.09 -7.42
N MET A 64 2.82 -0.38 -6.78
CA MET A 64 3.05 1.02 -6.37
C MET A 64 4.20 1.13 -5.38
N MET A 65 4.25 0.26 -4.36
CA MET A 65 5.32 0.25 -3.36
C MET A 65 6.68 -0.07 -4.01
N ALA A 66 6.72 -1.01 -4.96
CA ALA A 66 7.93 -1.31 -5.72
C ALA A 66 8.39 -0.11 -6.57
N VAL A 67 7.47 0.62 -7.20
CA VAL A 67 7.79 1.83 -7.96
C VAL A 67 8.33 2.92 -7.05
N LEU A 68 7.67 3.24 -5.94
CA LEU A 68 8.12 4.26 -4.98
C LEU A 68 9.50 3.92 -4.40
N ALA A 69 9.68 2.70 -3.93
CA ALA A 69 10.94 2.23 -3.34
C ALA A 69 12.11 2.29 -4.34
N SER A 70 11.88 1.82 -5.57
CA SER A 70 12.92 1.82 -6.60
C SER A 70 13.34 3.24 -7.00
N ARG A 71 12.40 4.17 -7.15
CA ARG A 71 12.67 5.55 -7.55
C ARG A 71 13.49 6.35 -6.53
N LEU A 72 13.36 6.02 -5.24
CA LEU A 72 14.12 6.69 -4.19
C LEU A 72 15.63 6.45 -4.27
N TRP A 73 16.06 5.31 -4.80
CA TRP A 73 17.48 4.96 -4.88
C TRP A 73 18.05 4.95 -6.30
N ASP A 74 17.20 4.73 -7.31
CA ASP A 74 17.62 4.61 -8.73
C ASP A 74 18.37 5.85 -9.24
N MET A 75 18.02 7.04 -8.76
CA MET A 75 18.67 8.28 -9.16
C MET A 75 20.14 8.33 -8.73
N GLU A 76 20.47 7.85 -7.54
CA GLU A 76 21.84 7.79 -7.04
C GLU A 76 22.65 6.71 -7.75
N ILE A 77 22.03 5.59 -8.09
CA ILE A 77 22.68 4.51 -8.83
C ILE A 77 22.99 4.96 -10.25
N LYS A 78 22.01 5.47 -10.99
CA LYS A 78 22.18 5.95 -12.36
C LYS A 78 23.13 7.13 -12.48
N GLY A 79 23.11 8.01 -11.47
CA GLY A 79 24.02 9.15 -11.40
C GLY A 79 25.42 8.79 -10.93
N ASN A 80 25.66 7.54 -10.50
CA ASN A 80 26.90 7.10 -9.86
C ASN A 80 27.35 8.03 -8.71
N THR A 81 26.34 8.59 -7.99
CA THR A 81 26.55 9.62 -6.96
C THR A 81 26.60 9.07 -5.55
N THR A 82 26.34 7.78 -5.35
CA THR A 82 26.27 7.15 -4.03
C THR A 82 27.54 7.37 -3.22
N LYS A 83 28.73 7.14 -3.82
CA LYS A 83 30.01 7.37 -3.17
C LYS A 83 30.22 8.84 -2.80
N LEU A 84 29.88 9.76 -3.69
CA LEU A 84 29.95 11.19 -3.43
C LEU A 84 29.02 11.61 -2.29
N LEU A 85 27.79 11.07 -2.22
CA LEU A 85 26.87 11.36 -1.15
C LEU A 85 27.39 10.89 0.21
N TYR A 86 28.07 9.74 0.26
CA TYR A 86 28.67 9.22 1.48
C TYR A 86 29.85 10.07 1.99
N THR A 87 30.51 10.84 1.12
CA THR A 87 31.55 11.81 1.54
C THR A 87 30.97 13.13 2.03
N LEU A 88 29.79 13.52 1.53
CA LEU A 88 29.16 14.80 1.83
C LEU A 88 28.24 14.75 3.06
N GLN A 89 27.67 13.58 3.37
CA GLN A 89 26.74 13.41 4.49
C GLN A 89 26.84 12.00 5.10
N SER A 90 26.47 11.89 6.37
CA SER A 90 26.47 10.59 7.04
C SER A 90 25.43 9.63 6.41
N ARG A 91 25.77 8.36 6.27
CA ARG A 91 24.89 7.30 5.77
C ARG A 91 23.56 7.25 6.53
N ARG A 92 23.61 7.49 7.85
CA ARG A 92 22.42 7.59 8.72
C ARG A 92 21.47 8.71 8.28
N SER A 93 22.00 9.89 8.00
CA SER A 93 21.20 11.04 7.55
C SER A 93 20.60 10.81 6.16
N LEU A 94 21.37 10.20 5.24
CA LEU A 94 20.91 9.87 3.90
C LEU A 94 19.76 8.85 3.95
N PHE A 95 19.96 7.72 4.65
CA PHE A 95 18.92 6.70 4.79
C PHE A 95 17.67 7.25 5.48
N ALA A 96 17.84 7.94 6.62
CA ALA A 96 16.70 8.51 7.35
C ALA A 96 15.91 9.50 6.47
N GLY A 97 16.59 10.34 5.69
CA GLY A 97 15.94 11.26 4.77
C GLY A 97 15.07 10.55 3.73
N LYS A 98 15.61 9.48 3.12
CA LYS A 98 14.87 8.65 2.14
C LYS A 98 13.75 7.86 2.78
N ALA A 99 13.99 7.21 3.93
CA ALA A 99 12.97 6.41 4.61
C ALA A 99 11.79 7.28 5.05
N VAL A 100 12.05 8.44 5.67
CA VAL A 100 10.98 9.37 6.08
C VAL A 100 10.23 9.88 4.84
N PHE A 101 10.94 10.24 3.79
CA PHE A 101 10.30 10.72 2.56
C PHE A 101 9.41 9.63 1.93
N GLY A 102 9.91 8.38 1.79
CA GLY A 102 9.13 7.27 1.27
C GLY A 102 7.90 6.94 2.11
N VAL A 103 8.03 6.92 3.45
CA VAL A 103 6.87 6.72 4.34
C VAL A 103 5.84 7.84 4.19
N LEU A 104 6.25 9.09 3.93
CA LEU A 104 5.30 10.18 3.65
C LEU A 104 4.61 10.00 2.28
N GLU A 105 5.28 9.46 1.27
CA GLU A 105 4.65 9.12 0.00
C GLU A 105 3.62 7.99 0.19
N VAL A 106 3.97 6.93 0.94
CA VAL A 106 3.06 5.84 1.31
C VAL A 106 1.84 6.40 2.05
N LEU A 107 2.05 7.21 3.08
CA LEU A 107 0.97 7.85 3.82
C LEU A 107 0.06 8.69 2.92
N LEU A 108 0.64 9.46 2.00
CA LEU A 108 -0.12 10.28 1.05
C LEU A 108 -1.01 9.42 0.16
N VAL A 109 -0.49 8.31 -0.38
CA VAL A 109 -1.25 7.36 -1.20
C VAL A 109 -2.42 6.79 -0.42
N THR A 110 -2.15 6.24 0.78
CA THR A 110 -3.18 5.65 1.66
C THR A 110 -4.26 6.67 2.05
N VAL A 111 -3.87 7.91 2.38
CA VAL A 111 -4.82 8.98 2.72
C VAL A 111 -5.69 9.35 1.51
N LEU A 112 -5.09 9.52 0.33
CA LEU A 112 -5.83 9.88 -0.89
C LEU A 112 -6.81 8.78 -1.30
N GLU A 113 -6.40 7.52 -1.19
CA GLU A 113 -7.25 6.38 -1.52
C GLU A 113 -8.45 6.29 -0.57
N LEU A 114 -8.22 6.28 0.74
CA LEU A 114 -9.31 6.11 1.70
C LEU A 114 -10.17 7.36 1.88
N ALA A 115 -9.65 8.54 1.56
CA ALA A 115 -10.45 9.76 1.50
C ALA A 115 -11.55 9.71 0.41
N CYS A 116 -11.42 8.84 -0.60
CA CYS A 116 -12.45 8.64 -1.61
C CYS A 116 -13.72 7.98 -1.03
N VAL A 117 -13.61 7.17 0.03
CA VAL A 117 -14.74 6.45 0.62
C VAL A 117 -15.90 7.38 1.03
N PRO A 118 -15.69 8.41 1.88
CA PRO A 118 -16.76 9.34 2.22
C PRO A 118 -17.23 10.19 1.03
N VAL A 119 -16.36 10.44 0.06
CA VAL A 119 -16.71 11.20 -1.16
C VAL A 119 -17.64 10.38 -2.04
N LEU A 120 -17.27 9.14 -2.34
CA LEU A 120 -18.07 8.21 -3.14
C LEU A 120 -19.42 7.93 -2.49
N GLY A 121 -19.45 7.70 -1.17
CA GLY A 121 -20.70 7.49 -0.46
C GLY A 121 -21.69 8.67 -0.57
N ARG A 122 -21.18 9.89 -0.58
CA ARG A 122 -22.02 11.10 -0.82
C ARG A 122 -22.46 11.23 -2.29
N VAL A 123 -21.56 10.97 -3.23
CA VAL A 123 -21.84 11.07 -4.66
C VAL A 123 -22.87 10.03 -5.09
N HIS A 124 -22.74 8.81 -4.61
CA HIS A 124 -23.67 7.70 -4.92
C HIS A 124 -24.94 7.70 -4.05
N GLY A 125 -24.98 8.52 -2.99
CA GLY A 125 -26.15 8.62 -2.13
C GLY A 125 -26.37 7.40 -1.23
N TYR A 126 -25.28 6.78 -0.70
CA TYR A 126 -25.40 5.64 0.20
C TYR A 126 -26.25 5.95 1.43
N THR A 127 -27.19 5.07 1.74
CA THR A 127 -28.10 5.20 2.87
C THR A 127 -27.60 4.48 4.13
N GLU A 128 -26.56 3.65 3.98
CA GLU A 128 -25.90 2.97 5.08
C GLU A 128 -25.26 3.97 6.05
N ALA A 129 -25.26 3.65 7.35
CA ALA A 129 -24.55 4.44 8.35
C ALA A 129 -23.04 4.39 8.10
N PHE A 130 -22.37 5.56 8.14
CA PHE A 130 -20.94 5.64 7.85
C PHE A 130 -20.10 4.83 8.85
N PRO A 131 -19.35 3.80 8.40
CA PRO A 131 -18.64 2.87 9.26
C PRO A 131 -17.27 3.41 9.69
N THR A 132 -17.24 4.43 10.54
CA THR A 132 -16.02 5.11 10.95
C THR A 132 -14.98 4.16 11.55
N GLY A 133 -15.41 3.22 12.41
CA GLY A 133 -14.49 2.27 13.08
C GLY A 133 -13.78 1.36 12.08
N GLN A 134 -14.50 0.83 11.11
CA GLN A 134 -13.99 -0.05 10.07
C GLN A 134 -13.06 0.71 9.10
N LEU A 135 -13.40 1.95 8.76
CA LEU A 135 -12.55 2.80 7.92
C LEU A 135 -11.22 3.14 8.62
N VAL A 136 -11.25 3.49 9.90
CA VAL A 136 -10.02 3.75 10.67
C VAL A 136 -9.16 2.48 10.77
N TYR A 137 -9.79 1.34 11.03
CA TYR A 137 -9.08 0.06 11.05
C TYR A 137 -8.45 -0.25 9.69
N LEU A 138 -9.20 -0.11 8.60
CA LEU A 138 -8.68 -0.31 7.23
C LEU A 138 -7.50 0.62 6.96
N PHE A 139 -7.60 1.91 7.31
CA PHE A 139 -6.51 2.87 7.17
C PHE A 139 -5.21 2.40 7.85
N VAL A 140 -5.32 1.94 9.10
CA VAL A 140 -4.15 1.45 9.85
C VAL A 140 -3.58 0.17 9.21
N CYS A 141 -4.44 -0.74 8.75
CA CYS A 141 -4.02 -1.98 8.10
C CYS A 141 -3.34 -1.72 6.76
N THR A 142 -3.96 -0.92 5.88
CA THR A 142 -3.39 -0.56 4.58
C THR A 142 -2.05 0.14 4.74
N LEU A 143 -1.96 1.14 5.63
CA LEU A 143 -0.71 1.84 5.91
C LEU A 143 0.39 0.89 6.43
N ALA A 144 0.03 -0.08 7.28
CA ALA A 144 0.98 -1.07 7.80
C ALA A 144 1.49 -2.01 6.70
N VAL A 145 0.59 -2.52 5.84
CA VAL A 145 0.95 -3.41 4.73
C VAL A 145 1.79 -2.66 3.69
N ASP A 146 1.36 -1.47 3.28
CA ASP A 146 2.08 -0.63 2.32
C ASP A 146 3.50 -0.30 2.80
N THR A 147 3.63 0.10 4.08
CA THR A 147 4.94 0.41 4.67
C THR A 147 5.83 -0.83 4.74
N MET A 148 5.28 -1.97 5.09
CA MET A 148 6.00 -3.26 5.09
C MET A 148 6.49 -3.61 3.69
N LEU A 149 5.63 -3.56 2.67
CA LEU A 149 5.98 -3.84 1.28
C LEU A 149 7.01 -2.83 0.75
N PHE A 150 6.81 -1.54 1.03
CA PHE A 150 7.74 -0.49 0.66
C PHE A 150 9.17 -0.78 1.18
N PHE A 151 9.34 -1.14 2.45
CA PHE A 151 10.67 -1.48 2.97
C PHE A 151 11.22 -2.81 2.45
N GLY A 152 10.36 -3.76 2.11
CA GLY A 152 10.76 -4.99 1.43
C GLY A 152 11.36 -4.72 0.05
N GLU A 153 10.65 -3.95 -0.77
CA GLU A 153 11.11 -3.55 -2.11
C GLU A 153 12.31 -2.60 -2.06
N PHE A 154 12.36 -1.72 -1.04
CA PHE A 154 13.50 -0.83 -0.82
C PHE A 154 14.77 -1.63 -0.44
N LEU A 155 14.64 -2.64 0.42
CA LEU A 155 15.73 -3.55 0.75
C LEU A 155 16.22 -4.33 -0.47
N LEU A 156 15.31 -4.82 -1.30
CA LEU A 156 15.63 -5.52 -2.54
C LEU A 156 16.40 -4.59 -3.50
N MET A 157 15.95 -3.35 -3.63
CA MET A 157 16.63 -2.33 -4.43
C MET A 157 18.06 -2.05 -3.94
N LEU A 158 18.27 -2.00 -2.62
CA LEU A 158 19.60 -1.83 -2.02
C LEU A 158 20.53 -3.02 -2.27
N TRP A 159 19.98 -4.24 -2.34
CA TRP A 159 20.80 -5.44 -2.58
C TRP A 159 21.20 -5.60 -4.05
N VAL A 160 20.27 -5.34 -4.96
CA VAL A 160 20.47 -5.64 -6.38
C VAL A 160 21.03 -4.43 -7.14
N GLY A 161 20.79 -3.21 -6.66
CA GLY A 161 21.23 -1.99 -7.34
C GLY A 161 20.56 -1.75 -8.69
N ASN A 162 19.39 -2.37 -8.93
CA ASN A 162 18.64 -2.27 -10.18
C ASN A 162 17.14 -2.24 -9.87
N PRO A 163 16.36 -1.31 -10.45
CA PRO A 163 14.92 -1.22 -10.22
C PRO A 163 14.11 -2.38 -10.82
N LEU A 164 14.60 -3.06 -11.85
CA LEU A 164 13.83 -4.11 -12.52
C LEU A 164 13.44 -5.28 -11.62
N PRO A 165 14.32 -5.87 -10.81
CA PRO A 165 13.92 -6.94 -9.89
C PRO A 165 12.87 -6.53 -8.87
N ALA A 166 12.96 -5.33 -8.30
CA ALA A 166 11.95 -4.81 -7.39
C ALA A 166 10.58 -4.71 -8.10
N LEU A 167 10.52 -4.15 -9.29
CA LEU A 167 9.30 -4.08 -10.09
C LEU A 167 8.75 -5.48 -10.44
N CYS A 168 9.61 -6.42 -10.81
CA CYS A 168 9.20 -7.80 -11.08
C CYS A 168 8.61 -8.48 -9.84
N VAL A 169 9.24 -8.28 -8.66
CA VAL A 169 8.73 -8.82 -7.40
C VAL A 169 7.40 -8.18 -7.04
N GLY A 170 7.25 -6.86 -7.19
CA GLY A 170 5.98 -6.16 -6.98
C GLY A 170 4.85 -6.70 -7.87
N ILE A 171 5.11 -6.90 -9.17
CA ILE A 171 4.11 -7.43 -10.13
C ILE A 171 3.76 -8.89 -9.79
N VAL A 172 4.74 -9.76 -9.59
CA VAL A 172 4.51 -11.16 -9.23
C VAL A 172 3.84 -11.23 -7.85
N GLY A 173 4.28 -10.41 -6.90
CA GLY A 173 3.69 -10.27 -5.58
C GLY A 173 2.22 -9.87 -5.63
N ALA A 174 1.85 -8.93 -6.50
CA ALA A 174 0.45 -8.52 -6.72
C ALA A 174 -0.41 -9.69 -7.21
N LEU A 175 0.08 -10.47 -8.18
CA LEU A 175 -0.64 -11.66 -8.66
C LEU A 175 -0.79 -12.71 -7.56
N VAL A 176 0.29 -13.04 -6.84
CA VAL A 176 0.24 -14.01 -5.73
C VAL A 176 -0.64 -13.49 -4.60
N GLY A 177 -0.59 -12.18 -4.31
CA GLY A 177 -1.46 -11.51 -3.34
C GLY A 177 -2.94 -11.64 -3.67
N LEU A 178 -3.32 -11.38 -4.92
CA LEU A 178 -4.69 -11.56 -5.40
C LEU A 178 -5.15 -13.03 -5.25
N PHE A 179 -4.32 -13.98 -5.69
CA PHE A 179 -4.66 -15.40 -5.57
C PHE A 179 -4.75 -15.88 -4.12
N SER A 180 -4.12 -15.19 -3.17
CA SER A 180 -4.24 -15.51 -1.75
C SER A 180 -5.68 -15.41 -1.21
N ALA A 181 -6.54 -14.62 -1.88
CA ALA A 181 -7.98 -14.54 -1.57
C ALA A 181 -8.70 -15.89 -1.69
N PHE A 182 -8.21 -16.77 -2.54
CA PHE A 182 -8.80 -18.10 -2.80
C PHE A 182 -8.10 -19.21 -2.02
N MET A 183 -7.06 -18.88 -1.23
CA MET A 183 -6.35 -19.84 -0.39
C MET A 183 -7.06 -20.06 0.94
N PRO A 184 -6.87 -21.23 1.57
CA PRO A 184 -7.29 -21.43 2.95
C PRO A 184 -6.68 -20.34 3.87
N PRO A 185 -7.39 -19.89 4.92
CA PRO A 185 -6.94 -18.79 5.78
C PRO A 185 -5.52 -18.95 6.33
N LEU A 186 -5.14 -20.20 6.66
CA LEU A 186 -3.79 -20.49 7.16
C LEU A 186 -2.72 -20.26 6.09
N ALA A 187 -3.00 -20.58 4.83
CA ALA A 187 -2.06 -20.41 3.72
C ALA A 187 -1.92 -18.94 3.32
N SER A 188 -3.00 -18.15 3.40
CA SER A 188 -2.97 -16.72 3.07
C SER A 188 -2.04 -15.92 3.98
N TYR A 189 -1.81 -16.36 5.22
CA TYR A 189 -0.87 -15.73 6.16
C TYR A 189 0.61 -15.87 5.74
N PHE A 190 0.95 -16.75 4.81
CA PHE A 190 2.30 -16.87 4.26
C PHE A 190 2.54 -15.99 3.02
N VAL A 191 1.52 -15.23 2.59
CA VAL A 191 1.57 -14.37 1.41
C VAL A 191 1.49 -12.89 1.82
N PRO A 192 2.62 -12.22 2.15
CA PRO A 192 2.62 -10.84 2.63
C PRO A 192 1.98 -9.83 1.68
N PHE A 193 2.11 -10.05 0.37
CA PHE A 193 1.51 -9.21 -0.68
C PHE A 193 -0.02 -9.22 -0.68
N GLY A 194 -0.65 -10.25 -0.10
CA GLY A 194 -2.10 -10.39 0.01
C GLY A 194 -2.69 -10.00 1.37
N TYR A 195 -1.92 -9.46 2.31
CA TYR A 195 -2.38 -9.19 3.68
C TYR A 195 -3.54 -8.20 3.78
N TYR A 196 -3.80 -7.40 2.75
CA TYR A 196 -4.98 -6.54 2.67
C TYR A 196 -6.28 -7.33 2.87
N ILE A 197 -6.38 -8.53 2.27
CA ILE A 197 -7.61 -9.35 2.26
C ILE A 197 -7.93 -9.95 3.64
N PRO A 198 -7.01 -10.67 4.34
CA PRO A 198 -7.28 -11.17 5.69
C PRO A 198 -7.32 -10.08 6.77
N LEU A 199 -6.86 -8.85 6.45
CA LEU A 199 -7.02 -7.66 7.29
C LEU A 199 -8.29 -6.86 6.96
N SER A 200 -9.11 -7.27 6.00
CA SER A 200 -10.39 -6.62 5.71
C SER A 200 -11.34 -6.73 6.90
N ALA A 201 -12.10 -5.64 7.15
CA ALA A 201 -13.12 -5.58 8.18
C ALA A 201 -14.48 -6.15 7.72
N TYR A 202 -14.60 -6.49 6.44
CA TYR A 202 -15.82 -7.02 5.84
C TYR A 202 -15.58 -8.34 5.11
N GLU A 203 -16.62 -9.17 5.05
CA GLU A 203 -16.65 -10.41 4.29
C GLU A 203 -18.01 -10.59 3.61
N VAL A 204 -18.08 -11.43 2.60
CA VAL A 204 -19.35 -11.82 1.98
C VAL A 204 -20.09 -12.74 2.94
N ALA A 205 -21.20 -12.26 3.50
CA ALA A 205 -22.04 -13.04 4.41
C ALA A 205 -22.99 -13.97 3.66
N ASN A 206 -23.60 -13.48 2.56
CA ASN A 206 -24.47 -14.27 1.72
C ASN A 206 -24.40 -13.77 0.28
N TRP A 207 -24.52 -14.70 -0.66
CA TRP A 207 -24.69 -14.40 -2.09
C TRP A 207 -25.95 -15.11 -2.59
N ASP A 208 -27.00 -14.34 -2.84
CA ASP A 208 -28.21 -14.85 -3.46
C ASP A 208 -28.02 -14.87 -4.99
N LYS A 209 -27.95 -16.08 -5.53
CA LYS A 209 -27.76 -16.30 -6.98
C LYS A 209 -29.02 -15.97 -7.80
N ALA A 210 -30.21 -15.97 -7.17
CA ALA A 210 -31.47 -15.72 -7.87
C ALA A 210 -31.68 -14.21 -8.11
N THR A 211 -31.31 -13.40 -7.13
CA THR A 211 -31.45 -11.92 -7.18
C THR A 211 -30.13 -11.22 -7.55
N HIS A 212 -29.02 -11.98 -7.64
CA HIS A 212 -27.66 -11.44 -7.81
C HIS A 212 -27.23 -10.46 -6.73
N THR A 213 -27.90 -10.47 -5.56
CA THR A 213 -27.58 -9.60 -4.44
C THR A 213 -26.51 -10.22 -3.54
N VAL A 214 -25.55 -9.38 -3.13
CA VAL A 214 -24.50 -9.75 -2.18
C VAL A 214 -24.72 -8.98 -0.88
N THR A 215 -24.81 -9.70 0.24
CA THR A 215 -24.85 -9.08 1.57
C THR A 215 -23.49 -9.21 2.25
N TYR A 216 -23.04 -8.13 2.87
CA TYR A 216 -21.74 -8.06 3.54
C TYR A 216 -21.90 -8.15 5.03
N GLY A 217 -21.07 -8.94 5.68
CA GLY A 217 -20.98 -9.06 7.14
C GLY A 217 -19.72 -8.40 7.66
N THR A 218 -19.76 -7.93 8.89
CA THR A 218 -18.56 -7.43 9.56
C THR A 218 -17.73 -8.59 10.09
N ARG A 219 -16.42 -8.53 9.82
CA ARG A 219 -15.43 -9.47 10.33
C ARG A 219 -14.76 -8.89 11.60
N PRO A 220 -14.42 -9.70 12.60
CA PRO A 220 -13.64 -9.24 13.74
C PRO A 220 -12.26 -8.78 13.28
N PHE A 221 -11.75 -7.70 13.89
CA PHE A 221 -10.45 -7.12 13.56
C PHE A 221 -9.31 -8.10 13.85
N ASN A 222 -8.44 -8.33 12.88
CA ASN A 222 -7.32 -9.26 12.97
C ASN A 222 -6.06 -8.57 13.53
N TRP A 223 -6.08 -8.28 14.83
CA TRP A 223 -4.98 -7.60 15.52
C TRP A 223 -3.66 -8.40 15.50
N VAL A 224 -3.75 -9.74 15.46
CA VAL A 224 -2.58 -10.61 15.45
C VAL A 224 -1.82 -10.46 14.13
N LEU A 225 -2.53 -10.50 13.01
CA LEU A 225 -1.91 -10.32 11.71
C LEU A 225 -1.39 -8.88 11.54
N LEU A 226 -2.10 -7.87 12.03
CA LEU A 226 -1.64 -6.49 12.03
C LEU A 226 -0.34 -6.34 12.82
N ALA A 227 -0.26 -6.89 14.03
CA ALA A 227 0.96 -6.85 14.83
C ALA A 227 2.13 -7.58 14.13
N PHE A 228 1.86 -8.71 13.48
CA PHE A 228 2.85 -9.42 12.68
C PHE A 228 3.33 -8.58 11.48
N THR A 229 2.43 -7.93 10.76
CA THR A 229 2.75 -7.03 9.63
C THR A 229 3.66 -5.89 10.07
N LEU A 230 3.34 -5.25 11.20
CA LEU A 230 4.17 -4.18 11.78
C LEU A 230 5.54 -4.69 12.21
N ALA A 231 5.60 -5.87 12.83
CA ALA A 231 6.87 -6.48 13.23
C ALA A 231 7.73 -6.83 12.00
N LEU A 232 7.14 -7.40 10.96
CA LEU A 232 7.83 -7.71 9.71
C LEU A 232 8.33 -6.43 9.03
N GLY A 233 7.51 -5.38 8.96
CA GLY A 233 7.92 -4.07 8.43
C GLY A 233 9.10 -3.47 9.21
N ALA A 234 9.09 -3.57 10.54
CA ALA A 234 10.20 -3.12 11.40
C ALA A 234 11.50 -3.92 11.15
N VAL A 235 11.39 -5.23 10.92
CA VAL A 235 12.53 -6.09 10.57
C VAL A 235 13.10 -5.68 9.20
N LEU A 236 12.25 -5.50 8.18
CA LEU A 236 12.68 -5.08 6.85
C LEU A 236 13.34 -3.70 6.88
N PHE A 237 12.78 -2.75 7.62
CA PHE A 237 13.40 -1.45 7.87
C PHE A 237 14.79 -1.59 8.51
N ALA A 238 14.92 -2.41 9.55
CA ALA A 238 16.19 -2.61 10.26
C ALA A 238 17.25 -3.26 9.34
N LEU A 239 16.84 -4.21 8.48
CA LEU A 239 17.73 -4.83 7.49
C LEU A 239 18.18 -3.83 6.42
N ALA A 240 17.26 -2.99 5.90
CA ALA A 240 17.59 -1.92 4.97
C ALA A 240 18.54 -0.89 5.60
N TRP A 241 18.29 -0.53 6.87
CA TRP A 241 19.18 0.35 7.63
C TRP A 241 20.59 -0.23 7.76
N ARG A 242 20.72 -1.49 8.17
CA ARG A 242 22.02 -2.19 8.30
C ARG A 242 22.74 -2.25 6.95
N LYS A 243 22.05 -2.63 5.88
CA LYS A 243 22.64 -2.71 4.54
C LYS A 243 23.32 -1.40 4.12
N VAL A 244 22.66 -0.25 4.34
CA VAL A 244 23.25 1.06 4.01
C VAL A 244 24.43 1.42 4.93
N GLN A 245 24.43 0.96 6.20
CA GLN A 245 25.54 1.23 7.12
C GLN A 245 26.80 0.42 6.78
N ASP A 246 26.61 -0.83 6.34
CA ASP A 246 27.69 -1.81 6.10
C ASP A 246 28.22 -1.74 4.66
N GLU A 247 27.68 -0.88 3.79
CA GLU A 247 28.15 -0.74 2.40
C GLU A 247 29.55 -0.16 2.38
N GLU A 248 30.52 -0.94 1.86
CA GLU A 248 31.90 -0.49 1.68
C GLU A 248 32.00 0.51 0.51
N VAL A 249 32.75 1.60 0.71
CA VAL A 249 32.92 2.69 -0.28
C VAL A 249 34.12 2.44 -1.17
#